data_5d0231382baf4a80a1423e906cd20c34
#
_entry.id   5d0231382baf4a80a1423e906cd20c34
#
_cell.length_a   1.000
_cell.length_b   1.000
_cell.length_c   1.000
_cell.angle_alpha   90.00
_cell.angle_beta   90.00
_cell.angle_gamma   90.00
#
_symmetry.space_group_name_H-M   'P 1'
#
loop_
_entity.id
_entity.type
_entity.pdbx_description
1 polymer ?
#
loop_
_entity_poly.entity_id
_entity_poly.type
_entity_poly.pdbx_seq_one_letter_code
_entity_poly.pdbx_strand_id
1 'polypeptide(L)'
;MVHNYQYILSFGSEEVPNMQETKHITIIVNRKKVVLSTHAILYILVVGKNTQIHISGGKVYAIRMPLTKLEKDLGDDFIKVHRGCLVSVMAIHDITNTINLNNGESLEYTTRKKNQIIEQLHAKQKSIIDSLYSSGVPETEEEYFKYYSSFDNMPFAFTDIEMVFNDEKHAVDWIFRYGNAALSKLEKLPLHVLIGNTFGSLFSNMDAKWLKNYERTALYNETIEMIDFSPEIDTYLKVISFPTFKGHCGCILFNINEIEFSQNSSEAQQALELYLKNIVGYDNKRIL
;
A
#
# COMPACT_ATOMS: atom_id res chain seq x y z
N MET A 1 40.97 39.32 -14.04
CA MET A 1 39.52 39.54 -14.10
C MET A 1 38.85 38.16 -14.15
N VAL A 2 38.35 37.71 -13.00
CA VAL A 2 37.69 36.43 -12.88
C VAL A 2 36.19 36.74 -12.85
N HIS A 3 35.45 36.30 -13.87
CA HIS A 3 34.00 36.44 -13.91
C HIS A 3 33.39 35.26 -13.16
N ASN A 4 32.86 35.54 -11.97
CA ASN A 4 31.94 34.60 -11.26
C ASN A 4 30.58 34.61 -11.94
N TYR A 5 30.21 33.51 -12.58
CA TYR A 5 28.83 33.23 -12.92
C TYR A 5 28.15 32.52 -11.74
N GLN A 6 27.40 33.29 -10.95
CA GLN A 6 26.41 32.73 -10.02
C GLN A 6 25.17 32.32 -10.85
N TYR A 7 25.01 31.01 -11.07
CA TYR A 7 23.73 30.48 -11.50
C TYR A 7 22.82 30.43 -10.27
N ILE A 8 21.89 31.37 -10.18
CA ILE A 8 20.74 31.28 -9.28
C ILE A 8 19.79 30.31 -9.95
N LEU A 9 19.79 29.07 -9.48
CA LEU A 9 18.70 28.13 -9.75
C LEU A 9 17.47 28.59 -8.94
N SER A 10 16.58 29.32 -9.58
CA SER A 10 15.24 29.52 -9.07
C SER A 10 14.52 28.17 -9.21
N PHE A 11 14.51 27.40 -8.14
CA PHE A 11 13.53 26.33 -8.01
C PHE A 11 12.18 27.02 -7.90
N GLY A 12 11.38 26.92 -8.98
CA GLY A 12 9.96 27.20 -8.90
C GLY A 12 9.41 26.37 -7.75
N SER A 13 8.57 26.97 -6.93
CA SER A 13 7.78 26.28 -5.93
C SER A 13 6.77 25.36 -6.65
N GLU A 14 7.25 24.22 -7.17
CA GLU A 14 6.37 23.11 -7.51
C GLU A 14 5.78 22.62 -6.21
N GLU A 15 4.49 22.77 -6.04
CA GLU A 15 3.73 22.22 -4.92
C GLU A 15 4.03 20.72 -4.85
N VAL A 16 4.77 20.33 -3.79
CA VAL A 16 4.93 18.92 -3.43
C VAL A 16 3.53 18.31 -3.40
N PRO A 17 3.27 17.18 -4.11
CA PRO A 17 1.96 16.55 -4.10
C PRO A 17 1.47 16.46 -2.67
N ASN A 18 0.28 16.96 -2.41
CA ASN A 18 -0.31 17.08 -1.09
C ASN A 18 -0.43 15.67 -0.46
N MET A 19 0.62 15.24 0.22
CA MET A 19 0.56 14.08 1.12
C MET A 19 -0.57 14.40 2.09
N GLN A 20 -1.61 13.56 2.12
CA GLN A 20 -2.70 13.70 3.08
C GLN A 20 -2.08 14.07 4.43
N GLU A 21 -2.43 15.25 4.98
CA GLU A 21 -1.89 15.70 6.26
C GLU A 21 -2.07 14.59 7.28
N THR A 22 -0.95 14.02 7.74
CA THR A 22 -0.98 12.95 8.71
C THR A 22 -1.58 13.48 9.99
N LYS A 23 -2.85 13.19 10.22
CA LYS A 23 -3.56 13.62 11.44
C LYS A 23 -2.94 12.90 12.64
N HIS A 24 -2.72 13.66 13.70
CA HIS A 24 -2.13 13.14 14.94
C HIS A 24 -3.09 13.34 16.12
N ILE A 25 -3.11 12.38 17.04
CA ILE A 25 -3.76 12.53 18.33
C ILE A 25 -2.73 12.51 19.46
N THR A 26 -3.01 13.25 20.51
CA THR A 26 -2.18 13.24 21.73
C THR A 26 -2.89 12.50 22.84
N ILE A 27 -2.24 11.46 23.35
CA ILE A 27 -2.73 10.68 24.50
C ILE A 27 -1.81 10.85 25.71
N ILE A 28 -2.32 10.53 26.88
CA ILE A 28 -1.53 10.54 28.12
C ILE A 28 -1.37 9.11 28.61
N VAL A 29 -0.14 8.61 28.62
CA VAL A 29 0.23 7.28 29.11
C VAL A 29 1.24 7.44 30.23
N ASN A 30 0.95 6.90 31.42
CA ASN A 30 1.84 7.01 32.59
C ASN A 30 2.30 8.46 32.87
N ARG A 31 1.36 9.41 32.78
CA ARG A 31 1.60 10.86 32.96
C ARG A 31 2.50 11.53 31.91
N LYS A 32 2.85 10.84 30.85
CA LYS A 32 3.63 11.36 29.71
C LYS A 32 2.72 11.55 28.49
N LYS A 33 2.93 12.64 27.77
CA LYS A 33 2.27 12.88 26.49
C LYS A 33 2.90 11.98 25.42
N VAL A 34 2.07 11.27 24.66
CA VAL A 34 2.46 10.46 23.51
C VAL A 34 1.65 10.97 22.33
N VAL A 35 2.33 11.32 21.25
CA VAL A 35 1.71 11.71 19.97
C VAL A 35 1.65 10.47 19.10
N LEU A 36 0.47 10.15 18.58
CA LEU A 36 0.24 9.02 17.69
C LEU A 36 -0.29 9.53 16.37
N SER A 37 0.29 9.03 15.27
CA SER A 37 -0.32 9.17 13.95
C SER A 37 -1.61 8.36 13.91
N THR A 38 -2.69 8.93 13.38
CA THR A 38 -3.96 8.21 13.24
C THR A 38 -3.83 7.02 12.29
N HIS A 39 -2.95 7.09 11.28
CA HIS A 39 -2.65 6.02 10.35
C HIS A 39 -2.02 4.78 11.02
N ALA A 40 -1.31 4.98 12.14
CA ALA A 40 -0.74 3.87 12.89
C ALA A 40 -1.77 3.12 13.73
N ILE A 41 -2.96 3.68 13.96
CA ILE A 41 -3.98 3.09 14.83
C ILE A 41 -4.82 2.10 14.00
N LEU A 42 -4.79 0.83 14.40
CA LEU A 42 -5.59 -0.22 13.77
C LEU A 42 -7.01 -0.25 14.31
N TYR A 43 -7.14 -0.29 15.64
CA TYR A 43 -8.43 -0.26 16.32
C TYR A 43 -8.30 0.18 17.77
N ILE A 44 -9.42 0.50 18.36
CA ILE A 44 -9.53 0.95 19.74
C ILE A 44 -10.62 0.15 20.43
N LEU A 45 -10.30 -0.45 21.57
CA LEU A 45 -11.19 -1.33 22.31
C LEU A 45 -11.34 -0.88 23.77
N VAL A 46 -12.56 -0.85 24.29
CA VAL A 46 -12.83 -0.62 25.71
C VAL A 46 -12.75 -1.95 26.45
N VAL A 47 -11.79 -2.06 27.37
CA VAL A 47 -11.59 -3.24 28.21
C VAL A 47 -11.71 -2.82 29.68
N GLY A 48 -12.79 -3.21 30.30
CA GLY A 48 -13.09 -2.81 31.68
C GLY A 48 -13.21 -1.30 31.83
N LYS A 49 -12.31 -0.68 32.60
CA LYS A 49 -12.28 0.79 32.86
C LYS A 49 -11.29 1.55 31.96
N ASN A 50 -10.57 0.83 31.09
CA ASN A 50 -9.54 1.39 30.22
C ASN A 50 -9.95 1.32 28.76
N THR A 51 -9.45 2.26 27.98
CA THR A 51 -9.50 2.24 26.53
C THR A 51 -8.13 1.82 26.03
N GLN A 52 -8.07 0.77 25.23
CA GLN A 52 -6.85 0.24 24.62
C GLN A 52 -6.77 0.70 23.17
N ILE A 53 -5.67 1.33 22.80
CA ILE A 53 -5.37 1.76 21.43
C ILE A 53 -4.34 0.80 20.89
N HIS A 54 -4.73 0.01 19.89
CA HIS A 54 -3.88 -0.95 19.19
C HIS A 54 -3.29 -0.29 17.97
N ILE A 55 -1.97 -0.32 17.82
CA ILE A 55 -1.27 0.28 16.68
C ILE A 55 -0.51 -0.77 15.87
N SER A 56 -0.17 -0.42 14.64
CA SER A 56 0.72 -1.20 13.80
C SER A 56 2.02 -1.53 14.54
N GLY A 57 2.56 -2.74 14.30
CA GLY A 57 3.73 -3.23 15.05
C GLY A 57 3.41 -3.85 16.42
N GLY A 58 2.11 -4.08 16.73
CA GLY A 58 1.68 -4.88 17.89
C GLY A 58 1.70 -4.15 19.24
N LYS A 59 2.03 -2.86 19.27
CA LYS A 59 2.03 -2.09 20.52
C LYS A 59 0.63 -1.65 20.93
N VAL A 60 0.32 -1.73 22.22
CA VAL A 60 -0.98 -1.35 22.80
C VAL A 60 -0.79 -0.29 23.87
N TYR A 61 -1.58 0.78 23.80
CA TYR A 61 -1.62 1.83 24.80
C TYR A 61 -2.91 1.75 25.60
N ALA A 62 -2.83 1.52 26.90
CA ALA A 62 -3.98 1.54 27.80
C ALA A 62 -4.12 2.95 28.44
N ILE A 63 -5.25 3.59 28.21
CA ILE A 63 -5.52 4.94 28.70
C ILE A 63 -6.89 5.04 29.40
N ARG A 64 -7.08 6.05 30.23
CA ARG A 64 -8.37 6.39 30.82
C ARG A 64 -9.00 7.56 30.05
N MET A 65 -9.50 7.26 28.86
CA MET A 65 -10.18 8.25 28.02
C MET A 65 -11.47 7.63 27.46
N PRO A 66 -12.60 8.34 27.51
CA PRO A 66 -13.86 7.85 26.93
C PRO A 66 -13.70 7.60 25.44
N LEU A 67 -14.27 6.49 24.95
CA LEU A 67 -14.25 6.15 23.52
C LEU A 67 -14.91 7.25 22.65
N THR A 68 -15.96 7.90 23.17
CA THR A 68 -16.67 8.99 22.50
C THR A 68 -15.78 10.21 22.22
N LYS A 69 -14.79 10.47 23.08
CA LYS A 69 -13.82 11.54 22.84
C LYS A 69 -12.87 11.15 21.70
N LEU A 70 -12.35 9.92 21.74
CA LEU A 70 -11.50 9.40 20.66
C LEU A 70 -12.24 9.33 19.32
N GLU A 71 -13.51 8.91 19.32
CA GLU A 71 -14.38 8.89 18.15
C GLU A 71 -14.48 10.28 17.50
N LYS A 72 -14.61 11.33 18.32
CA LYS A 72 -14.64 12.71 17.83
C LYS A 72 -13.28 13.20 17.31
N ASP A 73 -12.20 12.87 18.03
CA ASP A 73 -10.85 13.33 17.69
C ASP A 73 -10.32 12.62 16.41
N LEU A 74 -10.72 11.37 16.16
CA LEU A 74 -10.32 10.56 15.00
C LEU A 74 -11.20 10.84 13.77
N GLY A 75 -12.47 11.19 13.96
CA GLY A 75 -13.39 11.52 12.86
C GLY A 75 -13.76 10.33 11.97
N ASP A 76 -13.99 10.62 10.68
CA ASP A 76 -14.55 9.66 9.73
C ASP A 76 -13.59 8.55 9.28
N ASP A 77 -12.31 8.63 9.68
CA ASP A 77 -11.32 7.58 9.37
C ASP A 77 -11.51 6.32 10.21
N PHE A 78 -12.44 6.38 11.20
CA PHE A 78 -12.77 5.27 12.07
C PHE A 78 -14.25 4.95 12.08
N ILE A 79 -14.58 3.66 12.09
CA ILE A 79 -15.95 3.15 12.14
C ILE A 79 -16.22 2.54 13.51
N LYS A 80 -17.37 2.87 14.10
CA LYS A 80 -17.85 2.27 15.35
C LYS A 80 -18.57 0.96 15.08
N VAL A 81 -17.88 -0.15 15.29
CA VAL A 81 -18.38 -1.50 14.99
C VAL A 81 -19.26 -2.07 16.09
N HIS A 82 -19.03 -1.67 17.36
CA HIS A 82 -19.92 -1.87 18.48
C HIS A 82 -19.69 -0.80 19.57
N ARG A 83 -20.46 -0.86 20.68
CA ARG A 83 -20.45 0.19 21.71
C ARG A 83 -19.07 0.47 22.34
N GLY A 84 -18.16 -0.48 22.28
CA GLY A 84 -16.82 -0.41 22.87
C GLY A 84 -15.68 -0.53 21.87
N CYS A 85 -15.94 -0.47 20.55
CA CYS A 85 -14.89 -0.63 19.56
C CYS A 85 -15.02 0.36 18.40
N LEU A 86 -13.89 1.01 18.07
CA LEU A 86 -13.65 1.78 16.84
C LEU A 86 -12.58 1.06 16.03
N VAL A 87 -12.76 0.99 14.73
CA VAL A 87 -11.80 0.36 13.81
C VAL A 87 -11.43 1.35 12.72
N SER A 88 -10.16 1.47 12.42
CA SER A 88 -9.68 2.26 11.28
C SER A 88 -10.18 1.65 9.98
N VAL A 89 -10.76 2.48 9.09
CA VAL A 89 -11.19 2.07 7.75
C VAL A 89 -10.02 1.45 6.99
N MET A 90 -8.82 2.02 7.14
CA MET A 90 -7.60 1.55 6.48
C MET A 90 -7.13 0.19 7.01
N ALA A 91 -7.45 -0.17 8.24
CA ALA A 91 -7.07 -1.44 8.84
C ALA A 91 -7.97 -2.61 8.42
N ILE A 92 -9.15 -2.35 7.86
CA ILE A 92 -10.12 -3.39 7.47
C ILE A 92 -9.67 -4.07 6.18
N HIS A 93 -9.47 -5.38 6.25
CA HIS A 93 -9.20 -6.22 5.09
C HIS A 93 -10.49 -6.66 4.40
N ASP A 94 -11.40 -7.26 5.16
CA ASP A 94 -12.74 -7.65 4.71
C ASP A 94 -13.72 -7.74 5.89
N ILE A 95 -15.02 -7.86 5.58
CA ILE A 95 -16.10 -7.99 6.54
C ILE A 95 -16.95 -9.22 6.17
N THR A 96 -16.74 -10.29 6.91
CA THR A 96 -17.49 -11.54 6.79
C THR A 96 -18.41 -11.73 8.00
N ASN A 97 -18.15 -12.74 8.82
CA ASN A 97 -18.76 -12.94 10.14
C ASN A 97 -18.04 -12.13 11.22
N THR A 98 -16.81 -11.71 10.92
CA THR A 98 -15.94 -10.83 11.70
C THR A 98 -15.43 -9.74 10.80
N ILE A 99 -14.87 -8.69 11.40
CA ILE A 99 -14.05 -7.71 10.68
C ILE A 99 -12.62 -8.23 10.73
N ASN A 100 -12.11 -8.66 9.59
CA ASN A 100 -10.74 -9.15 9.46
C ASN A 100 -9.83 -7.96 9.15
N LEU A 101 -8.74 -7.85 9.91
CA LEU A 101 -7.77 -6.77 9.76
C LEU A 101 -6.57 -7.21 8.92
N ASN A 102 -5.87 -6.23 8.38
CA ASN A 102 -4.69 -6.41 7.54
C ASN A 102 -3.54 -7.14 8.26
N ASN A 103 -3.48 -7.02 9.59
CA ASN A 103 -2.49 -7.68 10.42
C ASN A 103 -2.86 -9.13 10.82
N GLY A 104 -3.97 -9.67 10.26
CA GLY A 104 -4.45 -11.01 10.54
C GLY A 104 -5.34 -11.14 11.77
N GLU A 105 -5.55 -10.07 12.54
CA GLU A 105 -6.50 -10.07 13.67
C GLU A 105 -7.94 -9.99 13.17
N SER A 106 -8.86 -10.52 13.97
CA SER A 106 -10.30 -10.46 13.68
C SER A 106 -11.06 -9.85 14.86
N LEU A 107 -11.99 -8.96 14.56
CA LEU A 107 -12.79 -8.27 15.56
C LEU A 107 -14.27 -8.62 15.40
N GLU A 108 -14.96 -8.76 16.53
CA GLU A 108 -16.41 -8.92 16.54
C GLU A 108 -17.09 -7.58 16.26
N TYR A 109 -18.26 -7.64 15.62
CA TYR A 109 -19.11 -6.49 15.41
C TYR A 109 -20.57 -6.80 15.72
N THR A 110 -21.37 -5.77 15.94
CA THR A 110 -22.81 -5.95 16.14
C THR A 110 -23.47 -6.32 14.81
N THR A 111 -23.93 -7.56 14.65
CA THR A 111 -24.51 -8.12 13.40
C THR A 111 -25.59 -7.20 12.81
N ARG A 112 -26.42 -6.57 13.63
CA ARG A 112 -27.44 -5.60 13.18
C ARG A 112 -26.85 -4.36 12.49
N LYS A 113 -25.56 -4.08 12.66
CA LYS A 113 -24.85 -2.95 12.07
C LYS A 113 -24.06 -3.34 10.83
N LYS A 114 -24.10 -4.58 10.38
CA LYS A 114 -23.30 -5.05 9.24
C LYS A 114 -23.43 -4.13 8.02
N ASN A 115 -24.67 -3.91 7.58
CA ASN A 115 -24.91 -3.07 6.41
C ASN A 115 -24.45 -1.64 6.62
N GLN A 116 -24.68 -1.04 7.80
CA GLN A 116 -24.21 0.30 8.12
C GLN A 116 -22.68 0.40 8.10
N ILE A 117 -21.97 -0.61 8.61
CA ILE A 117 -20.51 -0.65 8.59
C ILE A 117 -19.99 -0.75 7.15
N ILE A 118 -20.60 -1.61 6.34
CA ILE A 118 -20.25 -1.77 4.92
C ILE A 118 -20.53 -0.46 4.15
N GLU A 119 -21.68 0.18 4.37
CA GLU A 119 -22.02 1.45 3.74
C GLU A 119 -21.01 2.56 4.11
N GLN A 120 -20.61 2.65 5.39
CA GLN A 120 -19.60 3.62 5.83
C GLN A 120 -18.23 3.34 5.19
N LEU A 121 -17.83 2.06 5.11
CA LEU A 121 -16.58 1.67 4.45
C LEU A 121 -16.60 2.05 2.97
N HIS A 122 -17.68 1.71 2.25
CA HIS A 122 -17.83 2.06 0.83
C HIS A 122 -17.90 3.57 0.60
N ALA A 123 -18.63 4.32 1.47
CA ALA A 123 -18.69 5.77 1.37
C ALA A 123 -17.30 6.43 1.53
N LYS A 124 -16.48 5.90 2.45
CA LYS A 124 -15.11 6.38 2.63
C LYS A 124 -14.23 6.03 1.44
N GLN A 125 -14.26 4.79 0.96
CA GLN A 125 -13.56 4.37 -0.25
C GLN A 125 -13.95 5.23 -1.46
N LYS A 126 -15.26 5.45 -1.65
CA LYS A 126 -15.76 6.32 -2.71
C LYS A 126 -15.21 7.74 -2.60
N SER A 127 -15.23 8.34 -1.39
CA SER A 127 -14.68 9.68 -1.16
C SER A 127 -13.19 9.77 -1.51
N ILE A 128 -12.41 8.74 -1.15
CA ILE A 128 -11.00 8.64 -1.52
C ILE A 128 -10.87 8.59 -3.04
N ILE A 129 -11.58 7.68 -3.70
CA ILE A 129 -11.52 7.48 -5.15
C ILE A 129 -11.96 8.76 -5.89
N ASP A 130 -13.04 9.41 -5.47
CA ASP A 130 -13.51 10.65 -6.09
C ASP A 130 -12.46 11.78 -5.95
N SER A 131 -11.61 11.74 -4.90
CA SER A 131 -10.49 12.66 -4.74
C SER A 131 -9.28 12.36 -5.63
N LEU A 132 -9.20 11.16 -6.24
CA LEU A 132 -8.09 10.76 -7.13
C LEU A 132 -8.07 11.57 -8.44
N TYR A 133 -9.22 12.06 -8.89
CA TYR A 133 -9.34 12.81 -10.13
C TYR A 133 -8.93 14.29 -10.02
N SER A 134 -8.33 14.72 -8.92
CA SER A 134 -7.86 16.10 -8.75
C SER A 134 -6.35 16.22 -8.97
N SER A 135 -5.94 16.96 -9.98
CA SER A 135 -4.65 17.51 -10.45
C SER A 135 -3.32 17.09 -9.80
N GLY A 136 -2.29 16.97 -10.65
CA GLY A 136 -0.88 16.70 -10.27
C GLY A 136 -0.37 15.34 -10.74
N VAL A 137 -1.18 14.56 -11.44
CA VAL A 137 -0.78 13.31 -12.09
C VAL A 137 -0.30 13.64 -13.51
N PRO A 138 0.82 13.09 -14.00
CA PRO A 138 1.20 13.22 -15.40
C PRO A 138 0.08 12.75 -16.32
N GLU A 139 -0.18 13.49 -17.40
CA GLU A 139 -1.27 13.18 -18.33
C GLU A 139 -0.77 12.39 -19.55
N THR A 140 0.52 12.55 -19.88
CA THR A 140 1.11 11.95 -21.08
C THR A 140 2.23 10.96 -20.73
N GLU A 141 2.48 10.02 -21.63
CA GLU A 141 3.58 9.07 -21.52
C GLU A 141 4.93 9.81 -21.37
N GLU A 142 5.15 10.88 -22.12
CA GLU A 142 6.38 11.68 -22.07
C GLU A 142 6.60 12.30 -20.68
N GLU A 143 5.53 12.78 -20.03
CA GLU A 143 5.61 13.34 -18.68
C GLU A 143 5.96 12.27 -17.64
N TYR A 144 5.40 11.06 -17.75
CA TYR A 144 5.78 9.94 -16.89
C TYR A 144 7.24 9.57 -17.07
N PHE A 145 7.72 9.46 -18.31
CA PHE A 145 9.13 9.15 -18.61
C PHE A 145 10.07 10.23 -18.10
N LYS A 146 9.71 11.49 -18.24
CA LYS A 146 10.47 12.60 -17.71
C LYS A 146 10.53 12.55 -16.17
N TYR A 147 9.39 12.29 -15.52
CA TYR A 147 9.30 12.22 -14.06
C TYR A 147 10.15 11.08 -13.49
N TYR A 148 10.08 9.91 -14.10
CA TYR A 148 10.77 8.70 -13.65
C TYR A 148 12.13 8.46 -14.31
N SER A 149 12.71 9.42 -15.03
CA SER A 149 13.97 9.25 -15.78
C SER A 149 15.15 8.72 -14.96
N SER A 150 15.17 8.98 -13.66
CA SER A 150 16.19 8.42 -12.76
C SER A 150 16.09 6.90 -12.55
N PHE A 151 14.95 6.30 -12.90
CA PHE A 151 14.71 4.86 -12.77
C PHE A 151 15.04 4.07 -14.06
N ASP A 152 15.27 4.75 -15.20
CA ASP A 152 15.48 4.10 -16.50
C ASP A 152 16.59 3.06 -16.48
N ASN A 153 17.70 3.38 -15.82
CA ASN A 153 18.91 2.55 -15.77
C ASN A 153 19.06 1.75 -14.47
N MET A 154 18.01 1.66 -13.65
CA MET A 154 18.08 0.86 -12.44
C MET A 154 18.14 -0.64 -12.76
N PRO A 155 18.92 -1.44 -11.99
CA PRO A 155 19.09 -2.87 -12.25
C PRO A 155 17.90 -3.72 -11.83
N PHE A 156 16.91 -3.14 -11.17
CA PHE A 156 15.66 -3.80 -10.77
C PHE A 156 14.50 -3.29 -11.61
N ALA A 157 13.49 -4.14 -11.78
CA ALA A 157 12.27 -3.77 -12.48
C ALA A 157 11.48 -2.74 -11.65
N PHE A 158 11.10 -1.64 -12.30
CA PHE A 158 10.26 -0.61 -11.72
C PHE A 158 9.14 -0.24 -12.70
N THR A 159 7.94 -0.08 -12.17
CA THR A 159 6.77 0.41 -12.90
C THR A 159 5.94 1.34 -12.02
N ASP A 160 5.30 2.33 -12.64
CA ASP A 160 4.16 3.04 -12.08
C ASP A 160 2.90 2.54 -12.74
N ILE A 161 1.91 2.17 -11.96
CA ILE A 161 0.63 1.67 -12.43
C ILE A 161 -0.52 2.52 -11.90
N GLU A 162 -1.48 2.81 -12.76
CA GLU A 162 -2.73 3.48 -12.42
C GLU A 162 -3.84 2.44 -12.24
N MET A 163 -4.55 2.50 -11.12
CA MET A 163 -5.63 1.57 -10.82
C MET A 163 -6.88 1.89 -11.63
N VAL A 164 -7.51 0.87 -12.19
CA VAL A 164 -8.80 0.96 -12.90
C VAL A 164 -9.91 0.49 -11.97
N PHE A 165 -10.92 1.35 -11.77
CA PHE A 165 -12.06 1.06 -10.90
C PHE A 165 -13.34 0.87 -11.72
N ASN A 166 -14.18 -0.06 -11.27
CA ASN A 166 -15.54 -0.23 -11.83
C ASN A 166 -16.51 0.85 -11.28
N ASP A 167 -17.76 0.82 -11.72
CA ASP A 167 -18.80 1.75 -11.28
C ASP A 167 -19.10 1.64 -9.77
N GLU A 168 -18.87 0.48 -9.18
CA GLU A 168 -19.01 0.21 -7.74
C GLU A 168 -17.78 0.65 -6.94
N LYS A 169 -16.78 1.23 -7.62
CA LYS A 169 -15.53 1.72 -7.03
C LYS A 169 -14.63 0.62 -6.43
N HIS A 170 -14.66 -0.56 -7.02
CA HIS A 170 -13.71 -1.62 -6.76
C HIS A 170 -12.64 -1.65 -7.85
N ALA A 171 -11.40 -1.87 -7.48
CA ALA A 171 -10.33 -2.06 -8.45
C ALA A 171 -10.56 -3.36 -9.23
N VAL A 172 -10.47 -3.27 -10.55
CA VAL A 172 -10.71 -4.39 -11.48
C VAL A 172 -9.52 -4.67 -12.38
N ASP A 173 -8.63 -3.69 -12.57
CA ASP A 173 -7.43 -3.80 -13.40
C ASP A 173 -6.45 -2.67 -13.03
N TRP A 174 -5.33 -2.59 -13.71
CA TRP A 174 -4.42 -1.45 -13.70
C TRP A 174 -3.83 -1.19 -15.07
N ILE A 175 -3.43 0.05 -15.32
CA ILE A 175 -2.75 0.49 -16.55
C ILE A 175 -1.28 0.71 -16.22
N PHE A 176 -0.37 0.19 -17.05
CA PHE A 176 1.04 0.53 -16.95
C PHE A 176 1.27 1.95 -17.47
N ARG A 177 1.67 2.87 -16.59
CA ARG A 177 1.94 4.28 -16.96
C ARG A 177 3.41 4.55 -17.22
N TYR A 178 4.28 3.84 -16.52
CA TYR A 178 5.72 3.87 -16.72
C TYR A 178 6.32 2.50 -16.46
N GLY A 179 7.43 2.22 -17.11
CA GLY A 179 8.28 1.06 -16.85
C GLY A 179 9.69 1.28 -17.34
N ASN A 180 10.67 0.73 -16.64
CA ASN A 180 12.07 0.78 -17.07
C ASN A 180 12.49 -0.45 -17.90
N ALA A 181 13.71 -0.44 -18.43
CA ALA A 181 14.24 -1.54 -19.24
C ALA A 181 14.27 -2.89 -18.48
N ALA A 182 14.48 -2.87 -17.17
CA ALA A 182 14.46 -4.08 -16.36
C ALA A 182 13.05 -4.67 -16.23
N LEU A 183 11.99 -3.84 -16.22
CA LEU A 183 10.60 -4.32 -16.29
C LEU A 183 10.33 -5.05 -17.60
N SER A 184 10.71 -4.44 -18.73
CA SER A 184 10.55 -5.07 -20.05
C SER A 184 11.21 -6.46 -20.12
N LYS A 185 12.39 -6.58 -19.52
CA LYS A 185 13.10 -7.87 -19.44
C LYS A 185 12.37 -8.86 -18.53
N LEU A 186 11.87 -8.42 -17.39
CA LEU A 186 11.14 -9.25 -16.42
C LEU A 186 9.84 -9.79 -17.01
N GLU A 187 9.02 -8.90 -17.59
CA GLU A 187 7.71 -9.23 -18.18
C GLU A 187 7.84 -9.91 -19.55
N LYS A 188 9.06 -9.96 -20.12
CA LYS A 188 9.33 -10.49 -21.46
C LYS A 188 8.51 -9.81 -22.57
N LEU A 189 8.11 -8.56 -22.35
CA LEU A 189 7.36 -7.72 -23.27
C LEU A 189 8.07 -6.38 -23.47
N PRO A 190 8.09 -5.84 -24.71
CA PRO A 190 8.63 -4.50 -24.97
C PRO A 190 7.84 -3.41 -24.24
N LEU A 191 8.50 -2.34 -23.78
CA LEU A 191 7.85 -1.24 -23.06
C LEU A 191 6.69 -0.62 -23.86
N HIS A 192 6.84 -0.43 -25.17
CA HIS A 192 5.77 0.12 -26.02
C HIS A 192 4.53 -0.79 -26.12
N VAL A 193 4.62 -2.04 -25.69
CA VAL A 193 3.49 -2.97 -25.58
C VAL A 193 2.87 -2.89 -24.17
N LEU A 194 3.70 -2.66 -23.14
CA LEU A 194 3.24 -2.55 -21.75
C LEU A 194 2.55 -1.20 -21.49
N ILE A 195 3.23 -0.10 -21.83
CA ILE A 195 2.80 1.25 -21.46
C ILE A 195 1.50 1.63 -22.16
N GLY A 196 0.55 2.19 -21.41
CA GLY A 196 -0.77 2.59 -21.86
C GLY A 196 -1.78 1.44 -21.94
N ASN A 197 -1.35 0.18 -21.80
CA ASN A 197 -2.24 -0.98 -21.81
C ASN A 197 -2.56 -1.46 -20.40
N THR A 198 -3.73 -2.09 -20.25
CA THR A 198 -4.12 -2.70 -18.96
C THR A 198 -3.46 -4.06 -18.81
N PHE A 199 -3.24 -4.47 -17.55
CA PHE A 199 -2.72 -5.81 -17.26
C PHE A 199 -3.61 -6.90 -17.88
N GLY A 200 -4.91 -6.82 -17.67
CA GLY A 200 -5.86 -7.82 -18.17
C GLY A 200 -5.95 -7.89 -19.70
N SER A 201 -5.50 -6.84 -20.44
CA SER A 201 -5.41 -6.89 -21.90
C SER A 201 -4.17 -7.63 -22.41
N LEU A 202 -3.12 -7.69 -21.59
CA LEU A 202 -1.82 -8.27 -21.95
C LEU A 202 -1.64 -9.69 -21.40
N PHE A 203 -2.20 -9.95 -20.21
CA PHE A 203 -2.03 -11.19 -19.49
C PHE A 203 -3.39 -11.81 -19.14
N SER A 204 -3.51 -13.12 -19.30
CA SER A 204 -4.79 -13.83 -19.15
C SER A 204 -5.11 -14.24 -17.70
N ASN A 205 -4.16 -14.17 -16.78
CA ASN A 205 -4.25 -14.78 -15.45
C ASN A 205 -3.95 -13.79 -14.33
N MET A 206 -4.77 -12.75 -14.20
CA MET A 206 -4.64 -11.81 -13.08
C MET A 206 -4.95 -12.53 -11.74
N ASP A 207 -3.98 -12.56 -10.83
CA ASP A 207 -4.24 -13.00 -9.46
C ASP A 207 -4.86 -11.85 -8.64
N ALA A 208 -6.01 -12.10 -8.05
CA ALA A 208 -6.74 -11.14 -7.23
C ALA A 208 -5.93 -10.59 -6.04
N LYS A 209 -4.90 -11.30 -5.59
CA LYS A 209 -4.01 -10.84 -4.50
C LYS A 209 -3.20 -9.62 -4.90
N TRP A 210 -2.64 -9.60 -6.14
CA TRP A 210 -1.90 -8.47 -6.66
C TRP A 210 -2.79 -7.24 -6.74
N LEU A 211 -3.96 -7.40 -7.39
CA LEU A 211 -4.94 -6.33 -7.54
C LEU A 211 -5.33 -5.70 -6.21
N LYS A 212 -5.61 -6.54 -5.19
CA LYS A 212 -6.01 -6.08 -3.85
C LYS A 212 -4.89 -5.32 -3.14
N ASN A 213 -3.65 -5.77 -3.25
CA ASN A 213 -2.51 -5.09 -2.63
C ASN A 213 -2.23 -3.74 -3.30
N TYR A 214 -2.30 -3.66 -4.62
CA TYR A 214 -2.13 -2.41 -5.35
C TYR A 214 -3.26 -1.42 -5.07
N GLU A 215 -4.51 -1.89 -5.01
CA GLU A 215 -5.67 -1.08 -4.58
C GLU A 215 -5.42 -0.45 -3.22
N ARG A 216 -4.93 -1.20 -2.26
CA ARG A 216 -4.63 -0.70 -0.91
C ARG A 216 -3.51 0.33 -0.93
N THR A 217 -2.46 0.07 -1.66
CA THR A 217 -1.36 1.02 -1.83
C THR A 217 -1.87 2.33 -2.43
N ALA A 218 -2.65 2.27 -3.50
CA ALA A 218 -3.16 3.44 -4.22
C ALA A 218 -4.20 4.25 -3.43
N LEU A 219 -5.08 3.57 -2.65
CA LEU A 219 -6.16 4.24 -1.92
C LEU A 219 -5.77 4.68 -0.52
N TYR A 220 -4.91 3.93 0.17
CA TYR A 220 -4.64 4.15 1.58
C TYR A 220 -3.21 4.56 1.87
N ASN A 221 -2.40 4.85 0.84
CA ASN A 221 -0.99 5.25 0.96
C ASN A 221 -0.16 4.24 1.76
N GLU A 222 -0.48 2.95 1.65
CA GLU A 222 0.28 1.90 2.31
C GLU A 222 1.47 1.48 1.45
N THR A 223 2.62 1.26 2.08
CA THR A 223 3.71 0.53 1.45
C THR A 223 3.56 -0.93 1.80
N ILE A 224 3.42 -1.79 0.78
CA ILE A 224 3.19 -3.22 0.95
C ILE A 224 4.34 -3.98 0.32
N GLU A 225 4.92 -4.90 1.10
CA GLU A 225 5.93 -5.84 0.63
C GLU A 225 5.31 -7.23 0.59
N MET A 226 5.45 -7.92 -0.53
CA MET A 226 4.95 -9.28 -0.69
C MET A 226 5.90 -10.13 -1.52
N ILE A 227 5.86 -11.44 -1.26
CA ILE A 227 6.50 -12.45 -2.08
C ILE A 227 5.41 -13.43 -2.50
N ASP A 228 5.20 -13.56 -3.80
CA ASP A 228 4.22 -14.51 -4.33
C ASP A 228 4.62 -14.99 -5.72
N PHE A 229 3.98 -16.08 -6.16
CA PHE A 229 4.16 -16.61 -7.49
C PHE A 229 3.39 -15.77 -8.50
N SER A 230 4.07 -15.39 -9.60
CA SER A 230 3.51 -14.70 -10.76
C SER A 230 3.33 -15.73 -11.89
N PRO A 231 2.10 -16.15 -12.16
CA PRO A 231 1.86 -17.17 -13.20
C PRO A 231 2.14 -16.66 -14.61
N GLU A 232 2.11 -15.34 -14.83
CA GLU A 232 2.33 -14.69 -16.13
C GLU A 232 3.75 -14.91 -16.65
N ILE A 233 4.72 -14.89 -15.73
CA ILE A 233 6.15 -15.04 -16.04
C ILE A 233 6.74 -16.32 -15.45
N ASP A 234 5.89 -17.17 -14.83
CA ASP A 234 6.27 -18.47 -14.25
C ASP A 234 7.43 -18.37 -13.23
N THR A 235 7.33 -17.39 -12.30
CA THR A 235 8.37 -17.18 -11.30
C THR A 235 7.83 -16.58 -10.00
N TYR A 236 8.61 -16.69 -8.93
CA TYR A 236 8.34 -15.97 -7.70
C TYR A 236 8.89 -14.55 -7.77
N LEU A 237 8.04 -13.58 -7.46
CA LEU A 237 8.41 -12.19 -7.36
C LEU A 237 8.39 -11.72 -5.91
N LYS A 238 9.40 -10.95 -5.53
CA LYS A 238 9.31 -10.02 -4.41
C LYS A 238 8.89 -8.68 -4.97
N VAL A 239 7.77 -8.16 -4.51
CA VAL A 239 7.25 -6.86 -4.93
C VAL A 239 7.16 -5.94 -3.72
N ILE A 240 7.65 -4.72 -3.89
CA ILE A 240 7.46 -3.61 -2.95
C ILE A 240 6.60 -2.59 -3.69
N SER A 241 5.35 -2.44 -3.26
CA SER A 241 4.44 -1.42 -3.78
C SER A 241 4.35 -0.24 -2.81
N PHE A 242 4.38 0.97 -3.33
CA PHE A 242 4.33 2.21 -2.55
C PHE A 242 3.53 3.29 -3.31
N PRO A 243 2.89 4.23 -2.59
CA PRO A 243 2.11 5.27 -3.22
C PRO A 243 2.99 6.23 -4.02
N THR A 244 2.52 6.62 -5.21
CA THR A 244 3.16 7.60 -6.09
C THR A 244 2.22 8.78 -6.33
N PHE A 245 1.42 8.74 -7.37
CA PHE A 245 0.36 9.72 -7.59
C PHE A 245 -0.96 9.22 -7.01
N LYS A 246 -1.96 10.09 -6.94
CA LYS A 246 -3.30 9.68 -6.52
C LYS A 246 -3.87 8.63 -7.47
N GLY A 247 -4.29 7.49 -6.93
CA GLY A 247 -4.81 6.37 -7.72
C GLY A 247 -3.74 5.50 -8.36
N HIS A 248 -2.47 5.79 -8.10
CA HIS A 248 -1.32 5.06 -8.62
C HIS A 248 -0.54 4.37 -7.52
N CYS A 249 0.24 3.38 -7.92
CA CYS A 249 1.32 2.86 -7.09
C CYS A 249 2.56 2.57 -7.92
N GLY A 250 3.72 2.90 -7.35
CA GLY A 250 5.01 2.45 -7.84
C GLY A 250 5.26 1.04 -7.35
N CYS A 251 5.78 0.18 -8.23
CA CYS A 251 6.14 -1.18 -7.88
C CYS A 251 7.60 -1.45 -8.23
N ILE A 252 8.38 -1.87 -7.23
CA ILE A 252 9.72 -2.42 -7.43
C ILE A 252 9.58 -3.94 -7.40
N LEU A 253 10.02 -4.61 -8.47
CA LEU A 253 9.89 -6.05 -8.63
C LEU A 253 11.27 -6.70 -8.73
N PHE A 254 11.43 -7.79 -7.99
CA PHE A 254 12.62 -8.62 -8.01
C PHE A 254 12.23 -10.06 -8.38
N ASN A 255 12.87 -10.62 -9.38
CA ASN A 255 12.83 -12.05 -9.61
C ASN A 255 13.69 -12.74 -8.54
N ILE A 256 13.07 -13.52 -7.65
CA ILE A 256 13.78 -14.14 -6.53
C ILE A 256 14.84 -15.12 -7.02
N ASN A 257 14.61 -15.77 -8.14
CA ASN A 257 15.57 -16.72 -8.71
C ASN A 257 16.82 -16.05 -9.31
N GLU A 258 16.77 -14.73 -9.57
CA GLU A 258 17.88 -13.94 -10.11
C GLU A 258 18.64 -13.14 -9.04
N ILE A 259 18.23 -13.22 -7.77
CA ILE A 259 18.95 -12.57 -6.68
C ILE A 259 20.25 -13.32 -6.42
N GLU A 260 21.35 -12.80 -6.96
CA GLU A 260 22.68 -13.27 -6.64
C GLU A 260 23.10 -12.76 -5.25
N PHE A 261 23.27 -13.67 -4.32
CA PHE A 261 23.91 -13.36 -3.05
C PHE A 261 25.43 -13.39 -3.26
N SER A 262 26.15 -12.34 -2.80
CA SER A 262 27.61 -12.29 -2.87
C SER A 262 28.25 -13.55 -2.25
N GLN A 263 29.40 -13.98 -2.75
CA GLN A 263 30.05 -15.28 -2.49
C GLN A 263 30.27 -15.68 -1.01
N ASN A 264 30.03 -14.78 -0.07
CA ASN A 264 30.09 -15.07 1.38
C ASN A 264 28.73 -15.44 2.00
N SER A 265 27.76 -15.82 1.20
CA SER A 265 26.35 -15.83 1.60
C SER A 265 25.67 -17.21 1.54
N SER A 266 26.41 -18.30 1.74
CA SER A 266 25.73 -19.61 1.89
C SER A 266 24.71 -19.61 3.04
N GLU A 267 24.98 -18.85 4.10
CA GLU A 267 24.06 -18.65 5.23
C GLU A 267 22.86 -17.78 4.85
N ALA A 268 23.06 -16.71 4.07
CA ALA A 268 21.99 -15.83 3.62
C ALA A 268 21.08 -16.55 2.59
N GLN A 269 21.67 -17.36 1.71
CA GLN A 269 20.92 -18.17 0.76
C GLN A 269 20.11 -19.26 1.47
N GLN A 270 20.69 -19.95 2.46
CA GLN A 270 19.96 -20.90 3.30
C GLN A 270 18.85 -20.24 4.12
N ALA A 271 19.09 -19.05 4.65
CA ALA A 271 18.07 -18.27 5.36
C ALA A 271 16.93 -17.86 4.46
N LEU A 272 17.21 -17.45 3.21
CA LEU A 272 16.18 -17.12 2.22
C LEU A 272 15.39 -18.36 1.79
N GLU A 273 16.06 -19.49 1.52
CA GLU A 273 15.40 -20.75 1.20
C GLU A 273 14.49 -21.22 2.33
N LEU A 274 14.94 -21.10 3.58
CA LEU A 274 14.15 -21.42 4.75
C LEU A 274 12.94 -20.47 4.90
N TYR A 275 13.14 -19.19 4.66
CA TYR A 275 12.09 -18.17 4.67
C TYR A 275 11.02 -18.48 3.62
N LEU A 276 11.43 -18.71 2.38
CA LEU A 276 10.52 -19.05 1.27
C LEU A 276 9.76 -20.34 1.55
N LYS A 277 10.43 -21.37 2.08
CA LYS A 277 9.80 -22.64 2.43
C LYS A 277 8.77 -22.50 3.54
N ASN A 278 9.03 -21.69 4.55
CA ASN A 278 8.16 -21.54 5.72
C ASN A 278 6.98 -20.59 5.47
N ILE A 279 7.15 -19.55 4.63
CA ILE A 279 6.14 -18.53 4.42
C ILE A 279 5.32 -18.77 3.15
N VAL A 280 5.97 -19.23 2.08
CA VAL A 280 5.34 -19.37 0.76
C VAL A 280 5.10 -20.84 0.38
N GLY A 281 5.57 -21.80 1.19
CA GLY A 281 5.49 -23.24 0.87
C GLY A 281 6.35 -23.63 -0.34
N TYR A 282 7.36 -22.80 -0.66
CA TYR A 282 8.24 -23.00 -1.79
C TYR A 282 9.14 -24.21 -1.58
N ASP A 283 9.06 -25.20 -2.45
CA ASP A 283 9.97 -26.36 -2.46
C ASP A 283 10.80 -26.35 -3.75
N ASN A 284 12.10 -26.14 -3.59
CA ASN A 284 13.07 -26.07 -4.68
C ASN A 284 13.16 -27.35 -5.56
N LYS A 285 12.47 -28.44 -5.14
CA LYS A 285 12.42 -29.72 -5.87
C LYS A 285 11.54 -29.69 -7.13
N ARG A 286 10.85 -28.59 -7.42
CA ARG A 286 10.05 -28.42 -8.65
C ARG A 286 10.77 -27.74 -9.80
N ILE A 287 12.07 -27.43 -9.66
CA ILE A 287 12.87 -26.70 -10.66
C ILE A 287 13.93 -27.62 -11.33
N LEU A 288 13.76 -28.96 -11.24
CA LEU A 288 14.60 -29.90 -12.03
C LEU A 288 13.74 -30.65 -13.04
#